data_f11b010d641c2ad6829a60a73a22906a
#
_entry.id   f11b010d641c2ad6829a60a73a22906a
#
_cell.length_a   1.000
_cell.length_b   1.000
_cell.length_c   1.000
_cell.angle_alpha   90.00
_cell.angle_beta   90.00
_cell.angle_gamma   90.00
#
_symmetry.space_group_name_H-M   'P 1'
#
loop_
_entity.id
_entity.type
_entity.pdbx_description
1 polymer ?
#
loop_
_entity_poly.entity_id
_entity_poly.type
_entity_poly.pdbx_seq_one_letter_code
_entity_poly.pdbx_strand_id
1 'polypeptide(L)'
;RARVCADAIEQAGADRVVTMDLHAPQVQGFFKKPSDHLYSKPMLCEYVKSLGITDNLVVVSPDAGFAKDARGYADYLGLPVAIGDKTRYAHDEKAKVLDVIGHVEGKDCLIVDDFTISGGTLVEIAEALKSKGANHIYACLSHVLIREKGVQAIENSPIEMLISTDSVENPFIRKCKKIHLISVAPLFAETVLRINNREGVSPLFSKVPMKIIEHIGEEV
;
A
#
# COMPACT_ATOMS: atom_id res chain seq x y z
N ARG A 1 -11.83 -0.10 -21.17
CA ARG A 1 -10.70 0.87 -21.15
C ARG A 1 -9.37 0.13 -20.97
N ALA A 2 -9.21 -0.78 -20.00
CA ALA A 2 -7.96 -1.51 -19.75
C ALA A 2 -7.46 -2.29 -20.98
N ARG A 3 -8.36 -2.93 -21.73
CA ARG A 3 -8.02 -3.60 -23.01
C ARG A 3 -7.37 -2.65 -24.01
N VAL A 4 -7.89 -1.43 -24.17
CA VAL A 4 -7.33 -0.44 -25.10
C VAL A 4 -5.90 -0.05 -24.69
N CYS A 5 -5.66 0.12 -23.38
CA CYS A 5 -4.31 0.40 -22.87
C CYS A 5 -3.35 -0.77 -23.14
N ALA A 6 -3.78 -2.00 -22.89
CA ALA A 6 -2.96 -3.19 -23.16
C ALA A 6 -2.62 -3.32 -24.65
N ASP A 7 -3.62 -3.18 -25.55
CA ASP A 7 -3.40 -3.22 -26.99
C ASP A 7 -2.45 -2.08 -27.46
N ALA A 8 -2.57 -0.87 -26.91
CA ALA A 8 -1.68 0.25 -27.26
C ALA A 8 -0.22 -0.02 -26.84
N ILE A 9 0.01 -0.56 -25.64
CA ILE A 9 1.34 -0.90 -25.14
C ILE A 9 1.97 -1.98 -26.03
N GLU A 10 1.21 -3.02 -26.37
CA GLU A 10 1.70 -4.11 -27.24
C GLU A 10 1.97 -3.64 -28.67
N GLN A 11 1.11 -2.76 -29.22
CA GLN A 11 1.31 -2.16 -30.55
C GLN A 11 2.53 -1.23 -30.59
N ALA A 12 2.85 -0.58 -29.47
CA ALA A 12 4.06 0.22 -29.35
C ALA A 12 5.35 -0.62 -29.29
N GLY A 13 5.25 -1.96 -29.28
CA GLY A 13 6.39 -2.88 -29.39
C GLY A 13 6.81 -3.52 -28.08
N ALA A 14 5.99 -3.48 -27.03
CA ALA A 14 6.30 -4.19 -25.78
C ALA A 14 6.25 -5.71 -25.99
N ASP A 15 7.33 -6.42 -25.64
CA ASP A 15 7.41 -7.89 -25.67
C ASP A 15 7.03 -8.53 -24.34
N ARG A 16 7.14 -7.79 -23.24
CA ARG A 16 6.77 -8.19 -21.89
C ARG A 16 6.39 -6.97 -21.06
N VAL A 17 5.44 -7.13 -20.15
CA VAL A 17 4.96 -6.03 -19.27
C VAL A 17 5.19 -6.44 -17.82
N VAL A 18 5.77 -5.55 -17.04
CA VAL A 18 5.91 -5.70 -15.59
C VAL A 18 5.11 -4.59 -14.92
N THR A 19 4.25 -4.98 -14.00
CA THR A 19 3.37 -4.06 -13.25
C THR A 19 3.57 -4.27 -11.75
N MET A 20 3.14 -3.30 -10.94
CA MET A 20 3.16 -3.42 -9.49
C MET A 20 1.80 -2.99 -8.91
N ASP A 21 1.29 -3.79 -7.98
CA ASP A 21 0.07 -3.56 -7.18
C ASP A 21 -1.09 -2.94 -7.98
N LEU A 22 -1.46 -3.59 -9.09
CA LEU A 22 -2.65 -3.21 -9.84
C LEU A 22 -3.90 -3.35 -8.95
N HIS A 23 -4.66 -2.28 -8.79
CA HIS A 23 -5.94 -2.30 -8.06
C HIS A 23 -6.89 -3.41 -8.54
N ALA A 24 -6.86 -3.71 -9.82
CA ALA A 24 -7.61 -4.81 -10.42
C ALA A 24 -6.62 -5.77 -11.11
N PRO A 25 -6.10 -6.80 -10.42
CA PRO A 25 -5.11 -7.74 -10.97
C PRO A 25 -5.58 -8.43 -12.26
N GLN A 26 -6.90 -8.51 -12.48
CA GLN A 26 -7.51 -9.06 -13.69
C GLN A 26 -7.13 -8.29 -14.97
N VAL A 27 -6.61 -7.06 -14.84
CA VAL A 27 -6.09 -6.26 -15.97
C VAL A 27 -4.97 -6.99 -16.70
N GLN A 28 -4.20 -7.83 -16.02
CA GLN A 28 -3.19 -8.70 -16.65
C GLN A 28 -3.76 -9.58 -17.76
N GLY A 29 -5.00 -10.05 -17.61
CA GLY A 29 -5.67 -10.89 -18.61
C GLY A 29 -6.00 -10.20 -19.94
N PHE A 30 -5.79 -8.87 -20.04
CA PHE A 30 -5.94 -8.14 -21.30
C PHE A 30 -4.68 -8.17 -22.16
N PHE A 31 -3.51 -8.44 -21.57
CA PHE A 31 -2.27 -8.59 -22.33
C PHE A 31 -2.23 -9.94 -23.03
N LYS A 32 -1.76 -9.96 -24.29
CA LYS A 32 -1.46 -11.17 -25.08
C LYS A 32 0.02 -11.57 -24.92
N LYS A 33 0.84 -10.60 -24.56
CA LYS A 33 2.26 -10.78 -24.24
C LYS A 33 2.42 -11.18 -22.78
N PRO A 34 3.54 -11.82 -22.40
CA PRO A 34 3.80 -12.13 -21.00
C PRO A 34 3.69 -10.89 -20.11
N SER A 35 2.99 -11.04 -18.99
CA SER A 35 2.87 -9.98 -17.98
C SER A 35 3.19 -10.52 -16.59
N ASP A 36 3.99 -9.79 -15.84
CA ASP A 36 4.34 -10.09 -14.46
C ASP A 36 3.77 -9.01 -13.54
N HIS A 37 3.16 -9.42 -12.44
CA HIS A 37 2.58 -8.52 -11.46
C HIS A 37 3.36 -8.62 -10.15
N LEU A 38 4.18 -7.62 -9.86
CA LEU A 38 4.94 -7.50 -8.63
C LEU A 38 4.06 -6.95 -7.51
N TYR A 39 4.48 -7.21 -6.27
CA TYR A 39 3.85 -6.71 -5.07
C TYR A 39 4.88 -5.97 -4.21
N SER A 40 4.55 -4.75 -3.79
CA SER A 40 5.38 -3.95 -2.87
C SER A 40 5.27 -4.43 -1.42
N LYS A 41 4.19 -5.15 -1.08
CA LYS A 41 3.92 -5.64 0.27
C LYS A 41 5.13 -6.24 0.99
N PRO A 42 5.92 -7.16 0.39
CA PRO A 42 7.09 -7.71 1.09
C PRO A 42 8.12 -6.63 1.45
N MET A 43 8.37 -5.66 0.55
CA MET A 43 9.30 -4.54 0.81
C MET A 43 8.77 -3.62 1.91
N LEU A 44 7.48 -3.25 1.82
CA LEU A 44 6.80 -2.41 2.81
C LEU A 44 6.83 -3.05 4.20
N CYS A 45 6.56 -4.36 4.28
CA CYS A 45 6.61 -5.11 5.54
C CYS A 45 8.04 -5.18 6.13
N GLU A 46 9.06 -5.39 5.31
CA GLU A 46 10.45 -5.37 5.79
C GLU A 46 10.85 -3.98 6.29
N TYR A 47 10.41 -2.92 5.62
CA TYR A 47 10.63 -1.56 6.12
C TYR A 47 9.91 -1.31 7.45
N VAL A 48 8.66 -1.73 7.61
CA VAL A 48 7.92 -1.64 8.89
C VAL A 48 8.65 -2.38 10.00
N LYS A 49 9.20 -3.57 9.73
CA LYS A 49 10.03 -4.31 10.70
C LYS A 49 11.31 -3.55 11.10
N SER A 50 11.97 -2.92 10.12
CA SER A 50 13.21 -2.17 10.38
C SER A 50 13.00 -0.95 11.28
N LEU A 51 11.77 -0.41 11.33
CA LEU A 51 11.40 0.69 12.24
C LEU A 51 11.26 0.26 13.71
N GLY A 52 11.20 -1.05 14.00
CA GLY A 52 11.08 -1.55 15.38
C GLY A 52 9.71 -1.26 16.04
N ILE A 53 8.66 -1.01 15.26
CA ILE A 53 7.31 -0.62 15.76
C ILE A 53 6.33 -1.79 15.85
N THR A 54 6.78 -3.03 15.66
CA THR A 54 5.89 -4.20 15.51
C THR A 54 5.35 -4.78 16.83
N ASP A 55 5.94 -4.49 17.98
CA ASP A 55 5.64 -5.18 19.24
C ASP A 55 4.19 -5.02 19.71
N ASN A 56 3.55 -3.87 19.46
CA ASN A 56 2.16 -3.60 19.87
C ASN A 56 1.25 -3.28 18.68
N LEU A 57 1.67 -3.63 17.47
CA LEU A 57 1.04 -3.20 16.23
C LEU A 57 -0.14 -4.10 15.83
N VAL A 58 -1.19 -3.48 15.28
CA VAL A 58 -2.34 -4.14 14.65
C VAL A 58 -2.44 -3.64 13.21
N VAL A 59 -2.54 -4.54 12.25
CA VAL A 59 -2.81 -4.19 10.86
C VAL A 59 -4.28 -3.84 10.69
N VAL A 60 -4.58 -2.73 10.03
CA VAL A 60 -5.94 -2.23 9.86
C VAL A 60 -6.28 -2.13 8.37
N SER A 61 -7.32 -2.85 7.97
CA SER A 61 -7.97 -2.65 6.66
C SER A 61 -8.85 -1.41 6.71
N PRO A 62 -8.80 -0.48 5.74
CA PRO A 62 -9.66 0.69 5.75
C PRO A 62 -11.15 0.36 5.52
N ASP A 63 -11.43 -0.78 4.90
CA ASP A 63 -12.79 -1.30 4.68
C ASP A 63 -12.80 -2.83 4.48
N ALA A 64 -13.99 -3.42 4.33
CA ALA A 64 -14.15 -4.85 4.10
C ALA A 64 -13.59 -5.31 2.74
N GLY A 65 -13.49 -4.43 1.74
CA GLY A 65 -12.98 -4.76 0.41
C GLY A 65 -11.50 -5.12 0.42
N PHE A 66 -10.70 -4.42 1.22
CA PHE A 66 -9.25 -4.67 1.33
C PHE A 66 -8.89 -5.66 2.45
N ALA A 67 -9.86 -6.22 3.18
CA ALA A 67 -9.61 -7.07 4.35
C ALA A 67 -8.76 -8.32 4.04
N LYS A 68 -8.91 -8.91 2.85
CA LYS A 68 -8.10 -10.05 2.42
C LYS A 68 -6.63 -9.68 2.24
N ASP A 69 -6.36 -8.54 1.62
CA ASP A 69 -5.01 -8.05 1.36
C ASP A 69 -4.35 -7.59 2.66
N ALA A 70 -5.09 -6.91 3.53
CA ALA A 70 -4.65 -6.55 4.88
C ALA A 70 -4.27 -7.79 5.71
N ARG A 71 -5.02 -8.90 5.59
CA ARG A 71 -4.63 -10.18 6.19
C ARG A 71 -3.25 -10.64 5.69
N GLY A 72 -2.95 -10.47 4.40
CA GLY A 72 -1.64 -10.79 3.84
C GLY A 72 -0.49 -9.97 4.42
N TYR A 73 -0.72 -8.69 4.79
CA TYR A 73 0.25 -7.89 5.55
C TYR A 73 0.42 -8.42 6.98
N ALA A 74 -0.70 -8.70 7.65
CA ALA A 74 -0.69 -9.21 9.01
C ALA A 74 0.01 -10.57 9.12
N ASP A 75 -0.26 -11.50 8.20
CA ASP A 75 0.40 -12.81 8.16
C ASP A 75 1.92 -12.67 7.92
N TYR A 76 2.35 -11.74 7.06
CA TYR A 76 3.77 -11.48 6.83
C TYR A 76 4.48 -10.91 8.07
N LEU A 77 3.79 -10.03 8.81
CA LEU A 77 4.32 -9.37 10.00
C LEU A 77 4.11 -10.20 11.30
N GLY A 78 3.28 -11.25 11.26
CA GLY A 78 2.91 -12.02 12.46
C GLY A 78 1.96 -11.26 13.39
N LEU A 79 1.08 -10.40 12.86
CA LEU A 79 0.26 -9.44 13.60
C LEU A 79 -1.25 -9.73 13.50
N PRO A 80 -2.06 -9.24 14.47
CA PRO A 80 -3.52 -9.26 14.34
C PRO A 80 -4.03 -8.28 13.29
N VAL A 81 -5.31 -8.47 12.88
CA VAL A 81 -6.02 -7.60 11.93
C VAL A 81 -7.25 -6.99 12.59
N ALA A 82 -7.49 -5.71 12.30
CA ALA A 82 -8.76 -5.02 12.49
C ALA A 82 -9.29 -4.51 11.14
N ILE A 83 -10.59 -4.23 11.04
CA ILE A 83 -11.25 -3.84 9.80
C ILE A 83 -12.11 -2.61 10.06
N GLY A 84 -11.95 -1.55 9.25
CA GLY A 84 -12.87 -0.42 9.22
C GLY A 84 -14.20 -0.84 8.61
N ASP A 85 -15.29 -0.59 9.33
CA ASP A 85 -16.64 -0.87 8.87
C ASP A 85 -17.41 0.42 8.61
N LYS A 86 -17.76 0.66 7.35
CA LYS A 86 -18.58 1.81 6.92
C LYS A 86 -20.07 1.45 6.98
N THR A 87 -20.67 1.55 8.17
CA THR A 87 -22.08 1.33 8.32
C THR A 87 -22.88 2.52 7.78
N ARG A 88 -23.66 2.31 6.72
CA ARG A 88 -24.64 3.28 6.22
C ARG A 88 -25.98 3.00 6.91
N TYR A 89 -26.39 3.80 7.86
CA TYR A 89 -27.76 3.78 8.37
C TYR A 89 -28.70 4.37 7.31
N ALA A 90 -29.69 3.61 6.88
CA ALA A 90 -30.50 3.80 5.67
C ALA A 90 -31.40 5.06 5.62
N HIS A 91 -31.41 5.92 6.61
CA HIS A 91 -32.35 7.05 6.70
C HIS A 91 -31.73 8.42 7.04
N ASP A 92 -30.42 8.55 7.17
CA ASP A 92 -29.80 9.85 7.43
C ASP A 92 -28.58 10.06 6.51
N GLU A 93 -28.71 10.93 5.51
CA GLU A 93 -27.66 11.21 4.51
C GLU A 93 -26.39 11.86 5.12
N LYS A 94 -26.38 12.14 6.44
CA LYS A 94 -25.33 12.91 7.08
C LYS A 94 -24.44 12.19 8.09
N ALA A 95 -24.73 10.94 8.47
CA ALA A 95 -23.90 10.23 9.46
C ALA A 95 -23.25 8.97 8.85
N LYS A 96 -22.09 9.14 8.24
CA LYS A 96 -21.16 8.02 8.01
C LYS A 96 -20.46 7.75 9.34
N VAL A 97 -20.96 6.80 10.12
CA VAL A 97 -20.22 6.29 11.28
C VAL A 97 -19.27 5.22 10.76
N LEU A 98 -17.99 5.50 10.79
CA LEU A 98 -16.97 4.50 10.56
C LEU A 98 -16.71 3.78 11.88
N ASP A 99 -17.09 2.54 11.97
CA ASP A 99 -16.75 1.65 13.09
C ASP A 99 -15.48 0.85 12.79
N VAL A 100 -14.88 0.23 13.80
CA VAL A 100 -13.70 -0.64 13.65
C VAL A 100 -14.00 -1.97 14.33
N ILE A 101 -13.95 -3.03 13.55
CA ILE A 101 -14.09 -4.40 14.02
C ILE A 101 -12.69 -4.92 14.36
N GLY A 102 -12.47 -5.24 15.63
CA GLY A 102 -11.19 -5.72 16.16
C GLY A 102 -10.74 -4.89 17.36
N HIS A 103 -9.70 -5.36 18.06
CA HIS A 103 -9.18 -4.72 19.26
C HIS A 103 -8.06 -3.74 18.88
N VAL A 104 -8.30 -2.43 19.06
CA VAL A 104 -7.36 -1.35 18.73
C VAL A 104 -7.06 -0.42 19.92
N GLU A 105 -7.82 -0.52 21.02
CA GLU A 105 -7.59 0.27 22.21
C GLU A 105 -6.22 -0.04 22.83
N GLY A 106 -5.42 1.00 23.07
CA GLY A 106 -4.06 0.88 23.59
C GLY A 106 -3.06 0.25 22.61
N LYS A 107 -3.44 0.02 21.34
CA LYS A 107 -2.60 -0.54 20.30
C LYS A 107 -2.06 0.54 19.37
N ASP A 108 -0.94 0.24 18.75
CA ASP A 108 -0.47 0.95 17.58
C ASP A 108 -1.15 0.36 16.35
N CYS A 109 -1.52 1.18 15.38
CA CYS A 109 -2.30 0.76 14.23
C CYS A 109 -1.55 1.07 12.93
N LEU A 110 -1.47 0.07 12.03
CA LEU A 110 -0.93 0.21 10.69
C LEU A 110 -2.07 0.06 9.67
N ILE A 111 -2.57 1.17 9.15
CA ILE A 111 -3.56 1.17 8.08
C ILE A 111 -2.86 0.74 6.79
N VAL A 112 -3.38 -0.27 6.11
CA VAL A 112 -2.81 -0.78 4.85
C VAL A 112 -3.81 -0.65 3.71
N ASP A 113 -3.33 -0.21 2.54
CA ASP A 113 -4.15 -0.08 1.33
C ASP A 113 -3.26 -0.26 0.08
N ASP A 114 -3.85 -0.36 -1.11
CA ASP A 114 -3.09 -0.40 -2.37
C ASP A 114 -2.72 1.02 -2.84
N PHE A 115 -3.66 1.98 -2.82
CA PHE A 115 -3.39 3.36 -3.21
C PHE A 115 -4.31 4.38 -2.52
N THR A 116 -3.91 5.65 -2.60
CA THR A 116 -4.78 6.76 -2.21
C THR A 116 -4.72 7.91 -3.23
N ILE A 117 -5.87 8.48 -3.56
CA ILE A 117 -6.01 9.63 -4.49
C ILE A 117 -6.27 10.93 -3.74
N SER A 118 -7.07 10.89 -2.69
CA SER A 118 -7.46 12.09 -1.92
C SER A 118 -6.94 12.13 -0.49
N GLY A 119 -6.53 10.98 0.04
CA GLY A 119 -6.22 10.81 1.45
C GLY A 119 -7.44 10.67 2.36
N GLY A 120 -8.65 10.92 1.85
CA GLY A 120 -9.86 11.00 2.68
C GLY A 120 -10.15 9.71 3.46
N THR A 121 -10.11 8.56 2.80
CA THR A 121 -10.34 7.26 3.46
C THR A 121 -9.32 7.00 4.57
N LEU A 122 -8.03 7.34 4.33
CA LEU A 122 -6.99 7.17 5.34
C LEU A 122 -7.21 8.06 6.57
N VAL A 123 -7.63 9.31 6.34
CA VAL A 123 -7.92 10.25 7.42
C VAL A 123 -9.15 9.80 8.21
N GLU A 124 -10.24 9.43 7.52
CA GLU A 124 -11.47 8.94 8.17
C GLU A 124 -11.19 7.74 9.09
N ILE A 125 -10.45 6.72 8.61
CA ILE A 125 -10.13 5.55 9.44
C ILE A 125 -9.16 5.91 10.57
N ALA A 126 -8.19 6.80 10.35
CA ALA A 126 -7.26 7.23 11.39
C ALA A 126 -7.98 7.97 12.52
N GLU A 127 -8.94 8.84 12.20
CA GLU A 127 -9.78 9.52 13.19
C GLU A 127 -10.63 8.53 14.00
N ALA A 128 -11.22 7.53 13.33
CA ALA A 128 -11.98 6.47 13.98
C ALA A 128 -11.09 5.64 14.93
N LEU A 129 -9.90 5.26 14.51
CA LEU A 129 -8.93 4.54 15.35
C LEU A 129 -8.53 5.38 16.57
N LYS A 130 -8.26 6.66 16.38
CA LYS A 130 -7.91 7.57 17.47
C LYS A 130 -9.05 7.71 18.47
N SER A 131 -10.29 7.83 18.01
CA SER A 131 -11.48 7.90 18.86
C SER A 131 -11.73 6.61 19.66
N LYS A 132 -11.24 5.47 19.18
CA LYS A 132 -11.28 4.16 19.86
C LYS A 132 -10.06 3.87 20.74
N GLY A 133 -9.21 4.87 20.99
CA GLY A 133 -8.09 4.76 21.92
C GLY A 133 -6.84 4.13 21.34
N ALA A 134 -6.65 4.11 20.02
CA ALA A 134 -5.38 3.73 19.42
C ALA A 134 -4.27 4.72 19.86
N ASN A 135 -3.07 4.20 20.14
CA ASN A 135 -1.92 4.99 20.56
C ASN A 135 -1.30 5.73 19.37
N HIS A 136 -0.54 5.01 18.56
CA HIS A 136 0.13 5.50 17.36
C HIS A 136 -0.59 5.00 16.11
N ILE A 137 -0.68 5.84 15.09
CA ILE A 137 -1.36 5.51 13.84
C ILE A 137 -0.42 5.74 12.68
N TYR A 138 -0.13 4.66 11.98
CA TYR A 138 0.69 4.63 10.78
C TYR A 138 -0.17 4.22 9.58
N ALA A 139 0.27 4.58 8.38
CA ALA A 139 -0.33 4.11 7.14
C ALA A 139 0.77 3.52 6.24
N CYS A 140 0.43 2.49 5.48
CA CYS A 140 1.36 1.81 4.59
C CYS A 140 0.64 1.38 3.31
N LEU A 141 1.02 1.94 2.17
CA LEU A 141 0.38 1.67 0.88
C LEU A 141 1.33 1.77 -0.30
N SER A 142 1.00 1.10 -1.39
CA SER A 142 1.87 1.02 -2.57
C SER A 142 1.99 2.35 -3.29
N HIS A 143 0.86 3.04 -3.55
CA HIS A 143 0.83 4.20 -4.43
C HIS A 143 0.18 5.42 -3.78
N VAL A 144 0.88 6.57 -3.77
CA VAL A 144 0.34 7.84 -3.26
C VAL A 144 0.13 8.84 -4.40
N LEU A 145 -1.14 9.05 -4.78
CA LEU A 145 -1.53 9.95 -5.87
C LEU A 145 -2.19 11.24 -5.38
N ILE A 146 -2.05 11.56 -4.09
CA ILE A 146 -2.64 12.75 -3.47
C ILE A 146 -2.04 14.04 -4.04
N ARG A 147 -2.87 15.09 -4.06
CA ARG A 147 -2.45 16.46 -4.38
C ARG A 147 -2.38 17.29 -3.11
N GLU A 148 -2.09 18.59 -3.23
CA GLU A 148 -1.91 19.53 -2.11
C GLU A 148 -2.97 19.40 -0.99
N LYS A 149 -4.26 19.32 -1.35
CA LYS A 149 -5.34 19.14 -0.36
C LYS A 149 -5.23 17.81 0.40
N GLY A 150 -4.84 16.75 -0.28
CA GLY A 150 -4.63 15.45 0.36
C GLY A 150 -3.40 15.45 1.26
N VAL A 151 -2.32 16.12 0.85
CA VAL A 151 -1.13 16.34 1.71
C VAL A 151 -1.52 17.07 2.98
N GLN A 152 -2.23 18.20 2.87
CA GLN A 152 -2.72 18.94 4.04
C GLN A 152 -3.63 18.11 4.95
N ALA A 153 -4.49 17.24 4.35
CA ALA A 153 -5.35 16.36 5.12
C ALA A 153 -4.52 15.33 5.93
N ILE A 154 -3.49 14.73 5.34
CA ILE A 154 -2.58 13.81 6.04
C ILE A 154 -1.77 14.54 7.13
N GLU A 155 -1.24 15.73 6.83
CA GLU A 155 -0.49 16.53 7.81
C GLU A 155 -1.32 16.88 9.06
N ASN A 156 -2.60 17.18 8.87
CA ASN A 156 -3.52 17.54 9.96
C ASN A 156 -4.21 16.32 10.61
N SER A 157 -4.00 15.12 10.10
CA SER A 157 -4.62 13.89 10.61
C SER A 157 -3.85 13.29 11.79
N PRO A 158 -4.46 12.32 12.51
CA PRO A 158 -3.77 11.53 13.53
C PRO A 158 -2.68 10.60 12.98
N ILE A 159 -2.54 10.46 11.66
CA ILE A 159 -1.47 9.65 11.06
C ILE A 159 -0.11 10.30 11.37
N GLU A 160 0.76 9.54 12.00
CA GLU A 160 2.11 9.97 12.36
C GLU A 160 3.11 9.77 11.22
N MET A 161 2.95 8.64 10.49
CA MET A 161 3.80 8.29 9.35
C MET A 161 2.97 7.59 8.29
N LEU A 162 3.14 7.98 7.04
CA LEU A 162 2.62 7.30 5.86
C LEU A 162 3.81 6.75 5.07
N ILE A 163 3.93 5.44 5.04
CA ILE A 163 4.96 4.70 4.31
C ILE A 163 4.42 4.34 2.93
N SER A 164 5.16 4.63 1.88
CA SER A 164 4.76 4.28 0.52
C SER A 164 5.97 4.02 -0.36
N THR A 165 5.73 3.80 -1.65
CA THR A 165 6.79 3.59 -2.62
C THR A 165 6.91 4.77 -3.59
N ASP A 166 8.06 4.86 -4.27
CA ASP A 166 8.32 5.80 -5.36
C ASP A 166 7.77 5.32 -6.72
N SER A 167 6.91 4.30 -6.74
CA SER A 167 6.31 3.72 -7.95
C SER A 167 5.53 4.70 -8.82
N VAL A 168 5.09 5.82 -8.24
CA VAL A 168 4.42 6.93 -8.95
C VAL A 168 5.10 8.22 -8.58
N GLU A 169 5.61 8.95 -9.57
CA GLU A 169 6.15 10.29 -9.34
C GLU A 169 5.06 11.24 -8.85
N ASN A 170 5.27 11.83 -7.67
CA ASN A 170 4.32 12.77 -7.09
C ASN A 170 5.05 13.97 -6.46
N PRO A 171 5.13 15.12 -7.15
CA PRO A 171 5.84 16.28 -6.63
C PRO A 171 5.18 16.93 -5.41
N PHE A 172 3.88 16.69 -5.16
CA PHE A 172 3.15 17.28 -4.04
C PHE A 172 3.56 16.72 -2.69
N ILE A 173 4.00 15.46 -2.64
CA ILE A 173 4.33 14.78 -1.37
C ILE A 173 5.76 15.04 -0.88
N ARG A 174 6.65 15.55 -1.75
CA ARG A 174 8.09 15.76 -1.43
C ARG A 174 8.36 16.64 -0.21
N LYS A 175 7.43 17.52 0.17
CA LYS A 175 7.57 18.43 1.32
C LYS A 175 6.85 17.95 2.57
N CYS A 176 6.07 16.89 2.48
CA CYS A 176 5.32 16.34 3.61
C CYS A 176 6.25 15.48 4.49
N LYS A 177 6.53 15.94 5.70
CA LYS A 177 7.42 15.23 6.63
C LYS A 177 6.84 13.91 7.15
N LYS A 178 5.54 13.71 7.00
CA LYS A 178 4.87 12.46 7.41
C LYS A 178 4.92 11.36 6.35
N ILE A 179 5.29 11.68 5.10
CA ILE A 179 5.31 10.71 4.00
C ILE A 179 6.73 10.26 3.75
N HIS A 180 6.94 8.95 3.92
CA HIS A 180 8.23 8.28 3.73
C HIS A 180 8.13 7.36 2.52
N LEU A 181 9.01 7.57 1.54
CA LEU A 181 9.05 6.76 0.32
C LEU A 181 10.20 5.77 0.38
N ILE A 182 9.92 4.54 -0.01
CA ILE A 182 10.93 3.52 -0.28
C ILE A 182 11.01 3.27 -1.79
N SER A 183 12.22 3.09 -2.30
CA SER A 183 12.40 2.87 -3.73
C SER A 183 12.05 1.45 -4.15
N VAL A 184 11.22 1.32 -5.20
CA VAL A 184 10.94 0.04 -5.86
C VAL A 184 11.95 -0.28 -6.95
N ALA A 185 12.85 0.61 -7.28
CA ALA A 185 13.84 0.42 -8.34
C ALA A 185 14.69 -0.85 -8.16
N PRO A 186 15.17 -1.22 -6.95
CA PRO A 186 15.92 -2.45 -6.76
C PRO A 186 15.10 -3.72 -7.07
N LEU A 187 13.79 -3.73 -6.76
CA LEU A 187 12.91 -4.86 -7.07
C LEU A 187 12.65 -5.00 -8.57
N PHE A 188 12.43 -3.87 -9.26
CA PHE A 188 12.30 -3.85 -10.71
C PHE A 188 13.60 -4.25 -11.40
N ALA A 189 14.77 -3.77 -10.94
CA ALA A 189 16.07 -4.14 -11.48
C ALA A 189 16.32 -5.65 -11.35
N GLU A 190 16.03 -6.25 -10.18
CA GLU A 190 16.12 -7.70 -9.99
C GLU A 190 15.17 -8.46 -10.91
N THR A 191 13.96 -7.94 -11.10
CA THR A 191 12.96 -8.55 -12.00
C THR A 191 13.46 -8.54 -13.44
N VAL A 192 13.98 -7.40 -13.93
CA VAL A 192 14.53 -7.27 -15.28
C VAL A 192 15.74 -8.20 -15.48
N LEU A 193 16.63 -8.27 -14.46
CA LEU A 193 17.79 -9.17 -14.50
C LEU A 193 17.36 -10.65 -14.65
N ARG A 194 16.39 -11.10 -13.85
CA ARG A 194 15.84 -12.45 -13.93
C ARG A 194 15.21 -12.75 -15.29
N ILE A 195 14.40 -11.81 -15.79
CA ILE A 195 13.78 -11.93 -17.11
C ILE A 195 14.87 -12.08 -18.20
N ASN A 196 15.91 -11.26 -18.17
CA ASN A 196 17.02 -11.29 -19.12
C ASN A 196 17.79 -12.61 -19.04
N ASN A 197 17.99 -13.14 -17.84
CA ASN A 197 18.66 -14.43 -17.59
C ASN A 197 17.75 -15.65 -17.81
N ARG A 198 16.48 -15.46 -18.21
CA ARG A 198 15.46 -16.52 -18.35
C ARG A 198 15.18 -17.27 -17.04
N GLU A 199 15.29 -16.57 -15.92
CA GLU A 199 14.96 -17.07 -14.57
C GLU A 199 13.52 -16.75 -14.21
N GLY A 200 12.94 -17.54 -13.28
CA GLY A 200 11.58 -17.28 -12.77
C GLY A 200 11.52 -16.04 -11.88
N VAL A 201 10.48 -15.21 -12.06
CA VAL A 201 10.23 -14.01 -11.22
C VAL A 201 9.32 -14.29 -10.02
N SER A 202 8.62 -15.42 -10.01
CA SER A 202 7.65 -15.77 -8.95
C SER A 202 8.20 -15.74 -7.52
N PRO A 203 9.49 -16.04 -7.23
CA PRO A 203 10.02 -15.87 -5.88
C PRO A 203 9.90 -14.42 -5.34
N LEU A 204 9.92 -13.43 -6.25
CA LEU A 204 9.84 -12.00 -5.89
C LEU A 204 8.42 -11.56 -5.46
N PHE A 205 7.39 -12.39 -5.70
CA PHE A 205 6.02 -12.07 -5.32
C PHE A 205 5.76 -12.20 -3.81
N SER A 206 6.58 -12.96 -3.11
CA SER A 206 6.38 -13.27 -1.69
C SER A 206 7.56 -12.91 -0.79
N LYS A 207 8.75 -12.74 -1.36
CA LYS A 207 9.97 -12.46 -0.59
C LYS A 207 10.84 -11.44 -1.32
N VAL A 208 11.42 -10.55 -0.53
CA VAL A 208 12.45 -9.61 -1.02
C VAL A 208 13.82 -10.28 -0.84
N PRO A 209 14.68 -10.30 -1.87
CA PRO A 209 16.07 -10.73 -1.72
C PRO A 209 16.81 -9.89 -0.67
N MET A 210 17.66 -10.53 0.16
CA MET A 210 18.43 -9.86 1.22
C MET A 210 19.19 -8.63 0.72
N LYS A 211 19.81 -8.72 -0.45
CA LYS A 211 20.52 -7.59 -1.08
C LYS A 211 19.65 -6.35 -1.35
N ILE A 212 18.31 -6.51 -1.41
CA ILE A 212 17.37 -5.39 -1.55
C ILE A 212 17.00 -4.87 -0.16
N ILE A 213 16.83 -5.78 0.82
CA ILE A 213 16.46 -5.42 2.21
C ILE A 213 17.52 -4.53 2.84
N GLU A 214 18.81 -4.80 2.59
CA GLU A 214 19.93 -4.04 3.11
C GLU A 214 19.92 -2.56 2.70
N HIS A 215 19.24 -2.22 1.61
CA HIS A 215 19.08 -0.87 1.08
C HIS A 215 17.66 -0.29 1.26
N ILE A 216 16.76 -1.02 1.93
CA ILE A 216 15.42 -0.50 2.24
C ILE A 216 15.55 0.61 3.29
N GLY A 217 15.19 1.84 2.90
CA GLY A 217 15.23 3.01 3.79
C GLY A 217 16.43 3.93 3.60
N GLU A 218 17.32 3.63 2.68
CA GLU A 218 18.23 4.66 2.15
C GLU A 218 17.38 5.72 1.44
N GLU A 219 17.49 6.99 1.87
CA GLU A 219 16.69 8.10 1.35
C GLU A 219 16.90 8.25 -0.18
N VAL A 220 15.78 8.40 -0.90
CA VAL A 220 15.72 8.67 -2.35
C VAL A 220 15.84 10.16 -2.63
#